data_fb10bbb2f603237be6a045e39d9e0802
#
_entry.id   fb10bbb2f603237be6a045e39d9e0802
#
_cell.length_a   1.000
_cell.length_b   1.000
_cell.length_c   1.000
_cell.angle_alpha   90.00
_cell.angle_beta   90.00
_cell.angle_gamma   90.00
#
_symmetry.space_group_name_H-M   'P 1'
#
loop_
_entity.id
_entity.type
_entity.pdbx_description
1 polymer ?
#
loop_
_entity_poly.entity_id
_entity_poly.type
_entity_poly.pdbx_seq_one_letter_code
_entity_poly.pdbx_strand_id
1 'polypeptide(L)'
;MRFTSSRAGGAVERTTRLLAILSCAGALVASGCDKSVGPFEVLPPLEPSSLEPTAGSWRMILLTGPSQIAVAAPAAVTSAAYVAELDAVKLSQAHLTSTQRNAIAYWGGGGVLRWNQIVRELVARYNLPPAPKDEGGYPVPDAENPFGDPAFPFANPVYAARAYSYVSAAQYDALKSAWYWKFQYNRLSPAKNDNAITALMPVTDLPSYPSEEAVISGVTVEMLRTLFPAAVEEITLKAAEQRNAALWSGKATASDLAAGLALGKSVAAVFLARAAGDGMRTAGGSPVLWKALADSATARGEIAWISRDIPARPPMLPLFGQVRAWNMTPADIVAERPPPPPSTSSQQMKDETAEVKRTVEHLTNEQLAIAQKWNDGAGTYSPPGHWNDVTLEYVRDAKMSEVRAARVFALLNMAMHDAGVGCWEAKFHYFNPRPSQLDPSIKTQIGLPNFPSYTSGHSTFSAAAAAVLSYLFPSGADSFAGMRDEAGISRLYGGIHYRADIEAGKAHGDRIATYTLNFAHNDGAP
;
A
#
# COMPACT_ATOMS: atom_id res chain seq x y z
N MET A 1 78.79 44.05 -1.84
CA MET A 1 78.17 44.66 -3.03
C MET A 1 77.08 43.68 -3.52
N ARG A 2 75.88 43.96 -3.22
CA ARG A 2 74.72 44.32 -4.06
C ARG A 2 74.69 43.50 -5.37
N PHE A 3 73.62 42.73 -5.63
CA PHE A 3 72.37 43.22 -6.22
C PHE A 3 71.22 42.21 -6.10
N THR A 4 70.07 42.77 -5.84
CA THR A 4 68.74 42.23 -5.84
C THR A 4 68.18 41.96 -7.27
N SER A 5 67.44 40.89 -7.50
CA SER A 5 66.44 40.93 -8.57
C SER A 5 65.20 40.10 -8.19
N SER A 6 64.11 40.72 -8.37
CA SER A 6 62.72 40.55 -8.00
C SER A 6 62.06 39.18 -8.35
N ARG A 7 61.34 38.70 -7.36
CA ARG A 7 60.26 37.72 -7.59
C ARG A 7 58.95 38.42 -7.93
N ALA A 8 58.51 38.31 -9.13
CA ALA A 8 57.16 38.72 -9.56
C ALA A 8 56.54 37.69 -10.53
N GLY A 9 56.39 36.46 -10.12
CA GLY A 9 55.81 35.41 -10.99
C GLY A 9 54.92 34.42 -10.24
N GLY A 10 54.89 34.49 -8.93
CA GLY A 10 54.18 33.44 -8.15
C GLY A 10 52.75 33.77 -7.72
N ALA A 11 52.29 35.01 -7.86
CA ALA A 11 50.98 35.44 -7.33
C ALA A 11 49.82 35.23 -8.33
N VAL A 12 50.11 35.36 -9.64
CA VAL A 12 49.06 35.22 -10.69
C VAL A 12 48.65 33.77 -10.91
N GLU A 13 49.60 32.84 -10.81
CA GLU A 13 49.30 31.40 -11.01
C GLU A 13 48.55 30.77 -9.83
N ARG A 14 48.76 31.30 -8.60
CA ARG A 14 48.00 30.84 -7.42
C ARG A 14 46.57 31.36 -7.41
N THR A 15 46.34 32.59 -7.89
CA THR A 15 44.99 33.18 -7.95
C THR A 15 44.13 32.51 -9.02
N THR A 16 44.71 32.13 -10.16
CA THR A 16 44.00 31.44 -11.22
C THR A 16 43.63 30.00 -10.82
N ARG A 17 44.49 29.30 -10.05
CA ARG A 17 44.18 27.98 -9.53
C ARG A 17 43.13 27.99 -8.42
N LEU A 18 43.12 29.01 -7.56
CA LEU A 18 42.07 29.18 -6.54
C LEU A 18 40.71 29.56 -7.15
N LEU A 19 40.67 30.37 -8.20
CA LEU A 19 39.44 30.70 -8.91
C LEU A 19 38.88 29.49 -9.69
N ALA A 20 39.73 28.64 -10.27
CA ALA A 20 39.31 27.40 -10.92
C ALA A 20 38.75 26.37 -9.93
N ILE A 21 39.35 26.26 -8.72
CA ILE A 21 38.85 25.36 -7.66
C ILE A 21 37.55 25.87 -7.06
N LEU A 22 37.39 27.18 -6.85
CA LEU A 22 36.11 27.76 -6.40
C LEU A 22 35.00 27.63 -7.47
N SER A 23 35.32 27.77 -8.76
CA SER A 23 34.34 27.56 -9.85
C SER A 23 33.91 26.08 -9.96
N CYS A 24 34.82 25.14 -9.75
CA CYS A 24 34.46 23.72 -9.71
C CYS A 24 33.70 23.33 -8.43
N ALA A 25 34.04 23.93 -7.29
CA ALA A 25 33.29 23.70 -6.04
C ALA A 25 31.88 24.32 -6.09
N GLY A 26 31.72 25.49 -6.72
CA GLY A 26 30.42 26.12 -6.96
C GLY A 26 29.52 25.34 -7.93
N ALA A 27 30.09 24.71 -8.97
CA ALA A 27 29.36 23.86 -9.90
C ALA A 27 28.94 22.52 -9.29
N LEU A 28 29.71 21.97 -8.34
CA LEU A 28 29.37 20.76 -7.59
C LEU A 28 28.29 20.97 -6.53
N VAL A 29 28.18 22.19 -5.98
CA VAL A 29 27.11 22.52 -5.02
C VAL A 29 25.80 22.88 -5.73
N ALA A 30 25.84 23.41 -6.95
CA ALA A 30 24.64 23.71 -7.73
C ALA A 30 23.99 22.47 -8.39
N SER A 31 24.74 21.38 -8.57
CA SER A 31 24.18 20.10 -9.09
C SER A 31 23.71 19.14 -8.01
N GLY A 32 23.79 19.53 -6.72
CA GLY A 32 23.43 18.70 -5.56
C GLY A 32 22.03 18.93 -5.01
N CYS A 33 21.26 19.91 -5.51
CA CYS A 33 19.98 20.30 -4.93
C CYS A 33 18.75 20.00 -5.78
N ASP A 34 18.88 19.27 -6.88
CA ASP A 34 17.74 18.86 -7.69
C ASP A 34 17.64 17.33 -7.81
N LYS A 35 17.78 16.65 -6.67
CA LYS A 35 17.19 15.32 -6.50
C LYS A 35 15.81 15.53 -5.91
N SER A 36 14.87 15.98 -6.74
CA SER A 36 13.47 15.60 -6.58
C SER A 36 13.44 14.10 -6.24
N VAL A 37 12.77 13.78 -5.15
CA VAL A 37 12.42 12.42 -4.73
C VAL A 37 12.14 11.59 -5.98
N GLY A 38 12.84 10.52 -6.21
CA GLY A 38 12.99 9.64 -7.35
C GLY A 38 12.12 9.88 -8.59
N PRO A 39 12.55 9.48 -9.76
CA PRO A 39 11.74 9.69 -10.95
C PRO A 39 10.39 9.03 -10.70
N PHE A 40 9.31 9.81 -10.76
CA PHE A 40 7.96 9.24 -10.86
C PHE A 40 8.03 8.19 -11.97
N GLU A 41 7.71 6.95 -11.66
CA GLU A 41 7.67 5.90 -12.66
C GLU A 41 6.76 6.37 -13.80
N VAL A 42 7.32 6.48 -15.00
CA VAL A 42 6.57 6.90 -16.17
C VAL A 42 5.71 5.72 -16.60
N LEU A 43 4.46 5.70 -16.19
CA LEU A 43 3.50 4.73 -16.68
C LEU A 43 3.09 5.12 -18.11
N PRO A 44 3.07 4.17 -19.05
CA PRO A 44 2.53 4.42 -20.38
C PRO A 44 1.02 4.73 -20.28
N PRO A 45 0.44 5.41 -21.27
CA PRO A 45 -1.00 5.63 -21.32
C PRO A 45 -1.76 4.30 -21.24
N LEU A 46 -2.84 4.27 -20.44
CA LEU A 46 -3.66 3.08 -20.26
C LEU A 46 -4.52 2.83 -21.51
N GLU A 47 -4.18 1.77 -22.24
CA GLU A 47 -4.95 1.24 -23.36
C GLU A 47 -5.42 -0.16 -23.02
N PRO A 48 -6.60 -0.30 -22.41
CA PRO A 48 -7.04 -1.59 -21.89
C PRO A 48 -7.32 -2.57 -23.03
N SER A 49 -6.90 -3.82 -22.84
CA SER A 49 -7.14 -4.93 -23.76
C SER A 49 -8.61 -5.37 -23.82
N SER A 50 -9.39 -5.05 -22.76
CA SER A 50 -10.82 -5.31 -22.66
C SER A 50 -11.52 -4.16 -21.92
N LEU A 51 -12.73 -3.79 -22.34
CA LEU A 51 -13.56 -2.78 -21.66
C LEU A 51 -14.40 -3.36 -20.52
N GLU A 52 -14.43 -4.67 -20.36
CA GLU A 52 -15.17 -5.40 -19.34
C GLU A 52 -16.66 -5.00 -19.25
N PRO A 53 -17.43 -5.13 -20.33
CA PRO A 53 -18.81 -4.61 -20.36
C PRO A 53 -19.74 -5.26 -19.33
N THR A 54 -19.38 -6.44 -18.84
CA THR A 54 -20.14 -7.18 -17.80
C THR A 54 -19.70 -6.87 -16.37
N ALA A 55 -18.68 -6.04 -16.16
CA ALA A 55 -18.13 -5.80 -14.82
C ALA A 55 -19.14 -5.21 -13.82
N GLY A 56 -20.17 -4.53 -14.32
CA GLY A 56 -21.30 -4.08 -13.50
C GLY A 56 -22.13 -5.20 -12.87
N SER A 57 -22.02 -6.44 -13.35
CA SER A 57 -22.71 -7.62 -12.79
C SER A 57 -21.82 -8.46 -11.86
N TRP A 58 -20.54 -8.14 -11.71
CA TRP A 58 -19.66 -8.88 -10.81
C TRP A 58 -20.07 -8.67 -9.36
N ARG A 59 -19.86 -9.71 -8.53
CA ARG A 59 -20.25 -9.69 -7.12
C ARG A 59 -19.61 -8.51 -6.37
N MET A 60 -20.41 -7.75 -5.66
CA MET A 60 -19.98 -6.67 -4.81
C MET A 60 -19.29 -7.20 -3.53
N ILE A 61 -18.42 -6.38 -2.94
CA ILE A 61 -17.79 -6.66 -1.65
C ILE A 61 -18.69 -6.24 -0.49
N LEU A 62 -19.12 -4.98 -0.47
CA LEU A 62 -19.99 -4.43 0.58
C LEU A 62 -21.33 -3.92 0.06
N LEU A 63 -21.40 -3.41 -1.17
CA LEU A 63 -22.68 -3.01 -1.74
C LEU A 63 -23.55 -4.25 -1.96
N THR A 64 -24.86 -4.08 -1.83
CA THR A 64 -25.85 -5.15 -2.07
C THR A 64 -26.13 -5.39 -3.55
N GLY A 65 -25.73 -4.45 -4.41
CA GLY A 65 -25.83 -4.53 -5.86
C GLY A 65 -25.29 -3.27 -6.52
N PRO A 66 -25.04 -3.28 -7.85
CA PRO A 66 -24.40 -2.20 -8.56
C PRO A 66 -25.26 -0.93 -8.64
N SER A 67 -26.58 -1.05 -8.51
CA SER A 67 -27.54 0.06 -8.52
C SER A 67 -27.96 0.53 -7.13
N GLN A 68 -27.36 0.02 -6.05
CA GLN A 68 -27.68 0.45 -4.68
C GLN A 68 -27.57 1.97 -4.52
N ILE A 69 -26.61 2.58 -5.21
CA ILE A 69 -26.44 4.03 -5.26
C ILE A 69 -26.90 4.47 -6.63
N ALA A 70 -28.02 5.22 -6.65
CA ALA A 70 -28.59 5.71 -7.88
C ALA A 70 -27.73 6.83 -8.50
N VAL A 71 -27.55 6.77 -9.80
CA VAL A 71 -26.98 7.85 -10.61
C VAL A 71 -28.07 8.38 -11.53
N ALA A 72 -28.34 9.69 -11.49
CA ALA A 72 -29.36 10.29 -12.34
C ALA A 72 -29.01 10.16 -13.83
N ALA A 73 -30.00 10.07 -14.69
CA ALA A 73 -29.78 10.03 -16.14
C ALA A 73 -29.08 11.32 -16.63
N PRO A 74 -28.07 11.21 -17.52
CA PRO A 74 -27.41 12.38 -18.08
C PRO A 74 -28.34 13.14 -19.02
N ALA A 75 -28.05 14.43 -19.24
CA ALA A 75 -28.70 15.22 -20.27
C ALA A 75 -28.47 14.57 -21.66
N ALA A 76 -29.49 14.68 -22.54
CA ALA A 76 -29.36 14.16 -23.90
C ALA A 76 -28.19 14.83 -24.65
N VAL A 77 -27.49 14.08 -25.48
CA VAL A 77 -26.31 14.60 -26.23
C VAL A 77 -26.67 15.73 -27.20
N THR A 78 -27.92 15.85 -27.57
CA THR A 78 -28.46 16.95 -28.41
C THR A 78 -28.95 18.16 -27.60
N SER A 79 -28.93 18.10 -26.26
CA SER A 79 -29.42 19.20 -25.42
C SER A 79 -28.47 20.38 -25.43
N ALA A 80 -28.99 21.58 -25.28
CA ALA A 80 -28.19 22.81 -25.17
C ALA A 80 -27.22 22.74 -23.96
N ALA A 81 -27.62 22.09 -22.88
CA ALA A 81 -26.77 21.90 -21.72
C ALA A 81 -25.52 21.04 -22.03
N TYR A 82 -25.70 19.93 -22.75
CA TYR A 82 -24.55 19.09 -23.12
C TYR A 82 -23.65 19.75 -24.16
N VAL A 83 -24.24 20.47 -25.16
CA VAL A 83 -23.45 21.25 -26.13
C VAL A 83 -22.60 22.31 -25.42
N ALA A 84 -23.14 23.00 -24.42
CA ALA A 84 -22.34 23.95 -23.64
C ALA A 84 -21.19 23.29 -22.86
N GLU A 85 -21.35 22.04 -22.39
CA GLU A 85 -20.26 21.29 -21.77
C GLU A 85 -19.17 20.92 -22.79
N LEU A 86 -19.53 20.53 -24.02
CA LEU A 86 -18.56 20.28 -25.09
C LEU A 86 -17.78 21.56 -25.45
N ASP A 87 -18.46 22.71 -25.51
CA ASP A 87 -17.81 24.01 -25.75
C ASP A 87 -16.83 24.37 -24.60
N ALA A 88 -17.18 24.07 -23.36
CA ALA A 88 -16.27 24.25 -22.22
C ALA A 88 -15.03 23.34 -22.30
N VAL A 89 -15.16 22.10 -22.77
CA VAL A 89 -14.01 21.21 -23.00
C VAL A 89 -13.09 21.79 -24.08
N LYS A 90 -13.63 22.23 -25.23
CA LYS A 90 -12.87 22.88 -26.30
C LYS A 90 -12.12 24.11 -25.82
N LEU A 91 -12.79 24.96 -25.04
CA LEU A 91 -12.18 26.16 -24.46
C LEU A 91 -11.02 25.79 -23.50
N SER A 92 -11.20 24.76 -22.68
CA SER A 92 -10.17 24.30 -21.75
C SER A 92 -8.93 23.79 -22.48
N GLN A 93 -9.08 23.17 -23.64
CA GLN A 93 -7.96 22.66 -24.46
C GLN A 93 -7.18 23.74 -25.19
N ALA A 94 -7.81 24.89 -25.49
CA ALA A 94 -7.21 25.97 -26.29
C ALA A 94 -5.94 26.58 -25.64
N HIS A 95 -5.83 26.53 -24.30
CA HIS A 95 -4.78 27.22 -23.55
C HIS A 95 -4.12 26.34 -22.46
N LEU A 96 -3.92 25.05 -22.73
CA LEU A 96 -3.27 24.14 -21.79
C LEU A 96 -1.83 24.55 -21.48
N THR A 97 -1.53 24.73 -20.21
CA THR A 97 -0.19 24.95 -19.70
C THR A 97 0.63 23.64 -19.73
N SER A 98 1.96 23.74 -19.57
CA SER A 98 2.83 22.57 -19.41
C SER A 98 2.44 21.71 -18.19
N THR A 99 2.11 22.34 -17.07
CA THR A 99 1.65 21.65 -15.85
C THR A 99 0.38 20.83 -16.10
N GLN A 100 -0.58 21.38 -16.83
CA GLN A 100 -1.82 20.66 -17.16
C GLN A 100 -1.55 19.48 -18.12
N ARG A 101 -0.64 19.67 -19.11
CA ARG A 101 -0.22 18.57 -20.00
C ARG A 101 0.50 17.45 -19.25
N ASN A 102 1.35 17.81 -18.27
CA ASN A 102 2.01 16.84 -17.40
C ASN A 102 1.00 16.07 -16.53
N ALA A 103 -0.02 16.76 -16.00
CA ALA A 103 -1.10 16.11 -15.25
C ALA A 103 -1.91 15.13 -16.13
N ILE A 104 -2.22 15.52 -17.38
CA ILE A 104 -2.86 14.63 -18.35
C ILE A 104 -1.99 13.38 -18.59
N ALA A 105 -0.71 13.54 -18.85
CA ALA A 105 0.22 12.42 -19.05
C ALA A 105 0.34 11.54 -17.80
N TYR A 106 0.43 12.13 -16.62
CA TYR A 106 0.51 11.42 -15.36
C TYR A 106 -0.73 10.54 -15.12
N TRP A 107 -1.93 11.13 -15.16
CA TRP A 107 -3.18 10.41 -14.92
C TRP A 107 -3.60 9.51 -16.07
N GLY A 108 -3.04 9.73 -17.28
CA GLY A 108 -3.23 8.87 -18.44
C GLY A 108 -2.73 7.44 -18.23
N GLY A 109 -1.83 7.21 -17.28
CA GLY A 109 -1.33 5.88 -16.92
C GLY A 109 -2.29 5.01 -16.09
N GLY A 110 -3.49 5.50 -15.80
CA GLY A 110 -4.53 4.80 -15.03
C GLY A 110 -4.66 5.27 -13.58
N GLY A 111 -5.90 5.58 -13.19
CA GLY A 111 -6.21 6.12 -11.87
C GLY A 111 -5.96 5.13 -10.75
N VAL A 112 -6.35 3.86 -10.91
CA VAL A 112 -6.13 2.81 -9.90
C VAL A 112 -4.64 2.60 -9.64
N LEU A 113 -3.82 2.52 -10.70
CA LEU A 113 -2.36 2.36 -10.55
C LEU A 113 -1.73 3.57 -9.87
N ARG A 114 -2.09 4.80 -10.27
CA ARG A 114 -1.56 6.04 -9.68
C ARG A 114 -1.93 6.19 -8.21
N TRP A 115 -3.17 5.88 -7.85
CA TRP A 115 -3.56 5.91 -6.43
C TRP A 115 -2.88 4.82 -5.62
N ASN A 116 -2.61 3.65 -6.19
CA ASN A 116 -1.81 2.62 -5.51
C ASN A 116 -0.38 3.13 -5.21
N GLN A 117 0.28 3.82 -6.18
CA GLN A 117 1.57 4.46 -5.94
C GLN A 117 1.50 5.50 -4.82
N ILE A 118 0.51 6.40 -4.86
CA ILE A 118 0.31 7.44 -3.83
C ILE A 118 0.08 6.81 -2.45
N VAL A 119 -0.73 5.75 -2.35
CA VAL A 119 -0.96 5.05 -1.08
C VAL A 119 0.34 4.42 -0.55
N ARG A 120 1.17 3.83 -1.41
CA ARG A 120 2.48 3.30 -1.02
C ARG A 120 3.41 4.40 -0.48
N GLU A 121 3.43 5.57 -1.11
CA GLU A 121 4.19 6.73 -0.64
C GLU A 121 3.68 7.23 0.73
N LEU A 122 2.36 7.31 0.91
CA LEU A 122 1.77 7.70 2.20
C LEU A 122 2.10 6.67 3.29
N VAL A 123 1.99 5.37 3.01
CA VAL A 123 2.38 4.32 3.95
C VAL A 123 3.85 4.45 4.33
N ALA A 124 4.74 4.61 3.35
CA ALA A 124 6.17 4.76 3.63
C ALA A 124 6.46 5.99 4.50
N ARG A 125 5.83 7.12 4.21
CA ARG A 125 5.97 8.38 4.96
C ARG A 125 5.52 8.25 6.41
N TYR A 126 4.41 7.56 6.66
CA TYR A 126 3.83 7.40 7.99
C TYR A 126 4.19 6.07 8.66
N ASN A 127 5.00 5.21 8.05
CA ASN A 127 5.53 4.00 8.68
C ASN A 127 6.73 4.33 9.59
N LEU A 128 6.52 5.23 10.54
CA LEU A 128 7.51 5.64 11.53
C LEU A 128 6.93 5.39 12.94
N PRO A 129 7.64 4.62 13.78
CA PRO A 129 7.19 4.41 15.16
C PRO A 129 7.13 5.74 15.91
N PRO A 130 6.20 5.89 16.87
CA PRO A 130 6.13 7.07 17.70
C PRO A 130 7.43 7.27 18.47
N ALA A 131 7.82 8.54 18.69
CA ALA A 131 8.95 8.89 19.55
C ALA A 131 8.60 8.65 21.03
N PRO A 132 9.59 8.33 21.87
CA PRO A 132 9.40 8.34 23.32
C PRO A 132 9.12 9.76 23.81
N LYS A 133 8.40 9.89 24.93
CA LYS A 133 8.18 11.16 25.62
C LYS A 133 9.48 11.66 26.28
N ASP A 134 9.57 12.96 26.53
CA ASP A 134 10.74 13.58 27.18
C ASP A 134 11.01 12.99 28.59
N GLU A 135 9.94 12.67 29.34
CA GLU A 135 10.03 12.01 30.63
C GLU A 135 10.32 10.49 30.54
N GLY A 136 10.48 9.97 29.35
CA GLY A 136 10.67 8.55 29.05
C GLY A 136 9.37 7.81 28.82
N GLY A 137 9.45 6.60 28.26
CA GLY A 137 8.29 5.81 27.86
C GLY A 137 7.61 6.32 26.58
N TYR A 138 6.45 5.75 26.24
CA TYR A 138 5.69 6.08 25.03
C TYR A 138 4.26 6.47 25.40
N PRO A 139 3.52 7.17 24.52
CA PRO A 139 2.09 7.36 24.68
C PRO A 139 1.38 6.02 24.87
N VAL A 140 0.49 5.93 25.85
CA VAL A 140 -0.36 4.74 26.03
C VAL A 140 -1.45 4.82 24.96
N PRO A 141 -1.64 3.77 24.14
CA PRO A 141 -2.75 3.72 23.19
C PRO A 141 -4.09 3.81 23.90
N ASP A 142 -5.00 4.61 23.36
CA ASP A 142 -6.38 4.67 23.81
C ASP A 142 -7.36 4.27 22.68
N ALA A 143 -8.62 4.09 23.01
CA ALA A 143 -9.63 3.64 22.06
C ALA A 143 -9.94 4.67 20.96
N GLU A 144 -9.75 5.97 21.25
CA GLU A 144 -10.00 7.05 20.30
C GLU A 144 -8.77 7.32 19.43
N ASN A 145 -7.57 7.09 19.97
CA ASN A 145 -6.31 7.35 19.31
C ASN A 145 -5.27 6.24 19.58
N PRO A 146 -5.44 5.04 19.00
CA PRO A 146 -4.57 3.89 19.27
C PRO A 146 -3.12 4.08 18.81
N PHE A 147 -2.82 5.13 18.03
CA PHE A 147 -1.48 5.44 17.55
C PHE A 147 -0.82 6.62 18.28
N GLY A 148 -1.47 7.17 19.31
CA GLY A 148 -0.99 8.31 20.09
C GLY A 148 -1.29 9.66 19.47
N ASP A 149 -1.05 9.87 18.18
CA ASP A 149 -1.39 11.08 17.44
C ASP A 149 -2.24 10.73 16.20
N PRO A 150 -3.53 11.13 16.14
CA PRO A 150 -4.38 10.83 15.00
C PRO A 150 -3.93 11.50 13.69
N ALA A 151 -3.16 12.60 13.77
CA ALA A 151 -2.61 13.25 12.59
C ALA A 151 -1.46 12.47 11.94
N PHE A 152 -0.78 11.61 12.72
CA PHE A 152 0.36 10.82 12.27
C PHE A 152 0.16 9.33 12.60
N PRO A 153 -0.75 8.64 11.92
CA PRO A 153 -0.96 7.21 12.14
C PRO A 153 0.33 6.44 11.83
N PHE A 154 0.74 5.55 12.74
CA PHE A 154 1.87 4.67 12.47
C PHE A 154 1.46 3.60 11.46
N ALA A 155 1.82 3.79 10.20
CA ALA A 155 1.49 2.89 9.08
C ALA A 155 2.35 1.60 9.12
N ASN A 156 2.35 0.90 10.26
CA ASN A 156 2.98 -0.39 10.46
C ASN A 156 2.37 -1.49 9.55
N PRO A 157 2.96 -2.70 9.45
CA PRO A 157 2.53 -3.69 8.46
C PRO A 157 1.03 -4.01 8.47
N VAL A 158 0.41 -4.14 9.64
CA VAL A 158 -1.02 -4.48 9.71
C VAL A 158 -1.92 -3.27 9.48
N TYR A 159 -1.51 -2.07 9.94
CA TYR A 159 -2.21 -0.85 9.58
C TYR A 159 -2.15 -0.62 8.05
N ALA A 160 -0.99 -0.82 7.45
CA ALA A 160 -0.80 -0.73 6.01
C ALA A 160 -1.68 -1.74 5.25
N ALA A 161 -1.70 -3.01 5.67
CA ALA A 161 -2.58 -4.02 5.08
C ALA A 161 -4.06 -3.60 5.14
N ARG A 162 -4.48 -3.03 6.29
CA ARG A 162 -5.83 -2.49 6.44
C ARG A 162 -6.07 -1.30 5.51
N ALA A 163 -5.15 -0.36 5.41
CA ALA A 163 -5.28 0.81 4.56
C ALA A 163 -5.38 0.42 3.07
N TYR A 164 -4.47 -0.42 2.57
CA TYR A 164 -4.52 -0.93 1.20
C TYR A 164 -5.83 -1.67 0.91
N SER A 165 -6.30 -2.52 1.83
CA SER A 165 -7.51 -3.30 1.61
C SER A 165 -8.77 -2.43 1.53
N TYR A 166 -8.91 -1.45 2.42
CA TYR A 166 -10.06 -0.53 2.37
C TYR A 166 -10.08 0.32 1.11
N VAL A 167 -8.93 0.88 0.71
CA VAL A 167 -8.85 1.70 -0.51
C VAL A 167 -9.19 0.87 -1.75
N SER A 168 -8.55 -0.29 -1.92
CA SER A 168 -8.73 -1.10 -3.13
C SER A 168 -10.11 -1.77 -3.21
N ALA A 169 -10.66 -2.26 -2.09
CA ALA A 169 -12.01 -2.82 -2.04
C ALA A 169 -13.08 -1.76 -2.33
N ALA A 170 -12.91 -0.54 -1.80
CA ALA A 170 -13.82 0.56 -2.07
C ALA A 170 -13.76 1.04 -3.53
N GLN A 171 -12.55 1.13 -4.12
CA GLN A 171 -12.38 1.42 -5.54
C GLN A 171 -13.05 0.37 -6.42
N TYR A 172 -12.92 -0.93 -6.08
CA TYR A 172 -13.50 -1.99 -6.86
C TYR A 172 -15.04 -1.97 -6.84
N ASP A 173 -15.68 -1.81 -5.68
CA ASP A 173 -17.13 -1.67 -5.61
C ASP A 173 -17.63 -0.41 -6.33
N ALA A 174 -16.93 0.71 -6.18
CA ALA A 174 -17.27 1.96 -6.84
C ALA A 174 -17.18 1.85 -8.38
N LEU A 175 -16.14 1.20 -8.89
CA LEU A 175 -15.98 0.99 -10.34
C LEU A 175 -17.00 0.02 -10.90
N LYS A 176 -17.33 -1.07 -10.20
CA LYS A 176 -18.42 -1.97 -10.64
C LYS A 176 -19.75 -1.24 -10.74
N SER A 177 -20.08 -0.39 -9.75
CA SER A 177 -21.28 0.46 -9.82
C SER A 177 -21.20 1.45 -10.98
N ALA A 178 -20.03 2.07 -11.20
CA ALA A 178 -19.82 2.95 -12.35
C ALA A 178 -20.01 2.22 -13.68
N TRP A 179 -19.45 1.00 -13.83
CA TRP A 179 -19.63 0.18 -15.04
C TRP A 179 -21.08 -0.16 -15.31
N TYR A 180 -21.85 -0.50 -14.28
CA TYR A 180 -23.30 -0.71 -14.43
C TYR A 180 -23.98 0.52 -15.03
N TRP A 181 -23.76 1.70 -14.48
CA TRP A 181 -24.40 2.94 -14.96
C TRP A 181 -23.85 3.39 -16.33
N LYS A 182 -22.56 3.21 -16.60
CA LYS A 182 -21.95 3.51 -17.90
C LYS A 182 -22.68 2.79 -19.04
N PHE A 183 -22.84 1.49 -18.93
CA PHE A 183 -23.48 0.68 -19.96
C PHE A 183 -25.00 0.83 -19.96
N GLN A 184 -25.60 1.25 -18.86
CA GLN A 184 -27.03 1.61 -18.80
C GLN A 184 -27.33 2.90 -19.60
N TYR A 185 -26.47 3.92 -19.49
CA TYR A 185 -26.68 5.21 -20.15
C TYR A 185 -25.97 5.33 -21.50
N ASN A 186 -24.93 4.61 -21.70
CA ASN A 186 -24.16 4.48 -22.94
C ASN A 186 -23.78 5.81 -23.62
N ARG A 187 -23.43 6.85 -22.82
CA ARG A 187 -22.98 8.15 -23.32
C ARG A 187 -21.49 8.08 -23.66
N LEU A 188 -21.14 8.27 -24.93
CA LEU A 188 -19.75 8.31 -25.38
C LEU A 188 -19.00 9.53 -24.81
N SER A 189 -17.67 9.44 -24.82
CA SER A 189 -16.81 10.54 -24.37
C SER A 189 -16.95 11.79 -25.26
N PRO A 190 -16.65 13.00 -24.72
CA PRO A 190 -16.67 14.25 -25.49
C PRO A 190 -15.89 14.16 -26.78
N ALA A 191 -14.66 13.62 -26.78
CA ALA A 191 -13.84 13.49 -27.97
C ALA A 191 -14.40 12.53 -29.04
N LYS A 192 -15.36 11.66 -28.69
CA LYS A 192 -16.10 10.81 -29.64
C LYS A 192 -17.41 11.46 -30.11
N ASN A 193 -17.96 12.37 -29.34
CA ASN A 193 -19.20 13.07 -29.66
C ASN A 193 -18.97 14.35 -30.48
N ASP A 194 -17.78 14.96 -30.39
CA ASP A 194 -17.42 16.19 -31.11
C ASP A 194 -15.98 16.11 -31.63
N ASN A 195 -15.80 16.01 -32.95
CA ASN A 195 -14.50 15.91 -33.63
C ASN A 195 -13.61 17.16 -33.45
N ALA A 196 -14.14 18.28 -32.95
CA ALA A 196 -13.37 19.46 -32.61
C ALA A 196 -12.64 19.34 -31.26
N ILE A 197 -12.96 18.31 -30.46
CA ILE A 197 -12.29 18.01 -29.21
C ILE A 197 -11.15 17.00 -29.48
N THR A 198 -9.94 17.38 -29.10
CA THR A 198 -8.76 16.49 -29.23
C THR A 198 -8.71 15.51 -28.08
N ALA A 199 -8.60 14.21 -28.37
CA ALA A 199 -8.31 13.20 -27.36
C ALA A 199 -6.84 13.27 -26.94
N LEU A 200 -6.55 13.79 -25.75
CA LEU A 200 -5.18 13.90 -25.20
C LEU A 200 -4.81 12.74 -24.25
N MET A 201 -5.74 11.84 -24.00
CA MET A 201 -5.57 10.50 -23.41
C MET A 201 -6.19 9.49 -24.38
N PRO A 202 -5.81 8.21 -24.31
CA PRO A 202 -6.50 7.17 -25.06
C PRO A 202 -8.01 7.18 -24.76
N VAL A 203 -8.82 7.22 -25.81
CA VAL A 203 -10.27 7.19 -25.75
C VAL A 203 -10.76 5.90 -26.41
N THR A 204 -11.43 5.08 -25.63
CA THR A 204 -12.03 3.81 -26.05
C THR A 204 -13.54 3.96 -26.29
N ASP A 205 -14.24 2.87 -26.58
CA ASP A 205 -15.70 2.83 -26.63
C ASP A 205 -16.35 2.67 -25.25
N LEU A 206 -15.58 2.77 -24.16
CA LEU A 206 -16.14 2.83 -22.81
C LEU A 206 -16.96 4.12 -22.65
N PRO A 207 -18.24 4.03 -22.26
CA PRO A 207 -19.05 5.22 -22.02
C PRO A 207 -18.44 6.13 -20.95
N SER A 208 -18.55 7.46 -21.10
CA SER A 208 -17.92 8.43 -20.19
C SER A 208 -18.72 8.68 -18.92
N TYR A 209 -20.02 8.44 -18.93
CA TYR A 209 -20.94 8.80 -17.83
C TYR A 209 -21.36 7.59 -16.98
N PRO A 210 -21.17 7.63 -15.65
CA PRO A 210 -20.36 8.56 -14.87
C PRO A 210 -18.86 8.36 -15.11
N SER A 211 -18.01 9.42 -15.00
CA SER A 211 -16.56 9.31 -15.21
C SER A 211 -15.89 8.39 -14.19
N GLU A 212 -15.14 7.40 -14.69
CA GLU A 212 -14.36 6.51 -13.82
C GLU A 212 -13.26 7.25 -13.07
N GLU A 213 -12.63 8.28 -13.65
CA GLU A 213 -11.60 9.07 -12.98
C GLU A 213 -12.19 9.82 -11.78
N ALA A 214 -13.40 10.33 -11.93
CA ALA A 214 -14.09 11.01 -10.84
C ALA A 214 -14.58 10.02 -9.77
N VAL A 215 -15.01 8.82 -10.16
CA VAL A 215 -15.37 7.73 -9.23
C VAL A 215 -14.15 7.34 -8.40
N ILE A 216 -13.02 7.02 -9.06
CA ILE A 216 -11.77 6.63 -8.39
C ILE A 216 -11.30 7.75 -7.46
N SER A 217 -11.22 8.99 -7.94
CA SER A 217 -10.78 10.12 -7.11
C SER A 217 -11.72 10.36 -5.93
N GLY A 218 -13.03 10.25 -6.14
CA GLY A 218 -14.04 10.47 -5.11
C GLY A 218 -14.01 9.45 -3.99
N VAL A 219 -13.95 8.15 -4.34
CA VAL A 219 -13.88 7.09 -3.33
C VAL A 219 -12.54 7.11 -2.60
N THR A 220 -11.45 7.33 -3.31
CA THR A 220 -10.10 7.26 -2.74
C THR A 220 -9.83 8.41 -1.77
N VAL A 221 -10.22 9.64 -2.13
CA VAL A 221 -9.99 10.80 -1.26
C VAL A 221 -10.73 10.67 0.07
N GLU A 222 -11.97 10.18 0.06
CA GLU A 222 -12.73 10.01 1.30
C GLU A 222 -12.12 8.90 2.19
N MET A 223 -11.63 7.80 1.60
CA MET A 223 -10.92 6.76 2.35
C MET A 223 -9.60 7.28 2.94
N LEU A 224 -8.77 7.94 2.13
CA LEU A 224 -7.45 8.39 2.56
C LEU A 224 -7.49 9.54 3.57
N ARG A 225 -8.51 10.41 3.53
CA ARG A 225 -8.70 11.47 4.54
C ARG A 225 -8.88 10.90 5.95
N THR A 226 -9.49 9.72 6.05
CA THR A 226 -9.67 9.02 7.34
C THR A 226 -8.41 8.25 7.73
N LEU A 227 -7.72 7.65 6.76
CA LEU A 227 -6.53 6.84 7.02
C LEU A 227 -5.26 7.67 7.23
N PHE A 228 -5.13 8.80 6.54
CA PHE A 228 -3.96 9.69 6.58
C PHE A 228 -4.38 11.15 6.76
N PRO A 229 -4.93 11.52 7.92
CA PRO A 229 -5.52 12.85 8.14
C PRO A 229 -4.53 14.01 8.01
N ALA A 230 -3.24 13.78 8.27
CA ALA A 230 -2.21 14.81 8.08
C ALA A 230 -1.90 15.12 6.60
N ALA A 231 -2.29 14.25 5.66
CA ALA A 231 -2.08 14.42 4.22
C ALA A 231 -3.34 14.88 3.45
N VAL A 232 -4.40 15.33 4.15
CA VAL A 232 -5.71 15.64 3.55
C VAL A 232 -5.63 16.68 2.44
N GLU A 233 -4.81 17.72 2.60
CA GLU A 233 -4.66 18.78 1.59
C GLU A 233 -4.06 18.21 0.29
N GLU A 234 -2.93 17.52 0.40
CA GLU A 234 -2.23 16.88 -0.72
C GLU A 234 -3.14 15.88 -1.46
N ILE A 235 -3.82 15.00 -0.72
CA ILE A 235 -4.76 14.02 -1.26
C ILE A 235 -5.89 14.71 -2.02
N THR A 236 -6.44 15.80 -1.47
CA THR A 236 -7.54 16.55 -2.08
C THR A 236 -7.10 17.24 -3.38
N LEU A 237 -5.90 17.82 -3.40
CA LEU A 237 -5.32 18.43 -4.59
C LEU A 237 -5.06 17.39 -5.69
N LYS A 238 -4.50 16.24 -5.36
CA LYS A 238 -4.27 15.14 -6.31
C LYS A 238 -5.57 14.59 -6.90
N ALA A 239 -6.62 14.45 -6.10
CA ALA A 239 -7.93 14.04 -6.58
C ALA A 239 -8.59 15.09 -7.51
N ALA A 240 -8.39 16.38 -7.24
CA ALA A 240 -8.85 17.44 -8.13
C ALA A 240 -8.05 17.46 -9.44
N GLU A 241 -6.74 17.26 -9.37
CA GLU A 241 -5.86 17.15 -10.54
C GLU A 241 -6.29 16.00 -11.48
N GLN A 242 -6.62 14.82 -10.92
CA GLN A 242 -7.13 13.68 -11.71
C GLN A 242 -8.41 14.04 -12.47
N ARG A 243 -9.39 14.62 -11.81
CA ARG A 243 -10.66 15.03 -12.45
C ARG A 243 -10.45 16.08 -13.53
N ASN A 244 -9.61 17.07 -13.25
CA ASN A 244 -9.27 18.10 -14.23
C ASN A 244 -8.52 17.52 -15.43
N ALA A 245 -7.62 16.56 -15.23
CA ALA A 245 -6.93 15.88 -16.32
C ALA A 245 -7.92 15.15 -17.25
N ALA A 246 -8.97 14.51 -16.71
CA ALA A 246 -10.00 13.87 -17.50
C ALA A 246 -10.82 14.89 -18.32
N LEU A 247 -11.12 16.09 -17.77
CA LEU A 247 -11.76 17.18 -18.50
C LEU A 247 -10.88 17.69 -19.63
N TRP A 248 -9.65 18.09 -19.30
CA TRP A 248 -8.70 18.67 -20.25
C TRP A 248 -8.32 17.72 -21.39
N SER A 249 -8.32 16.42 -21.12
CA SER A 249 -8.00 15.40 -22.13
C SER A 249 -9.14 15.10 -23.10
N GLY A 250 -10.35 15.67 -22.91
CA GLY A 250 -11.53 15.35 -23.73
C GLY A 250 -12.16 13.99 -23.39
N LYS A 251 -11.80 13.38 -22.26
CA LYS A 251 -12.33 12.08 -21.82
C LYS A 251 -13.67 12.21 -21.11
N ALA A 252 -13.92 13.32 -20.39
CA ALA A 252 -15.12 13.56 -19.61
C ALA A 252 -15.60 15.01 -19.68
N THR A 253 -16.92 15.22 -19.57
CA THR A 253 -17.53 16.55 -19.35
C THR A 253 -17.67 16.86 -17.86
N ALA A 254 -18.08 18.08 -17.53
CA ALA A 254 -18.36 18.48 -16.15
C ALA A 254 -19.44 17.61 -15.49
N SER A 255 -20.49 17.24 -16.24
CA SER A 255 -21.56 16.37 -15.72
C SER A 255 -21.10 14.92 -15.52
N ASP A 256 -20.22 14.37 -16.39
CA ASP A 256 -19.59 13.06 -16.17
C ASP A 256 -18.83 13.04 -14.85
N LEU A 257 -18.02 14.09 -14.62
CA LEU A 257 -17.20 14.23 -13.43
C LEU A 257 -18.02 14.40 -12.16
N ALA A 258 -19.06 15.24 -12.21
CA ALA A 258 -19.94 15.47 -11.07
C ALA A 258 -20.67 14.19 -10.64
N ALA A 259 -21.22 13.44 -11.60
CA ALA A 259 -21.89 12.16 -11.34
C ALA A 259 -20.91 11.10 -10.79
N GLY A 260 -19.72 11.00 -11.38
CA GLY A 260 -18.69 10.08 -10.90
C GLY A 260 -18.22 10.40 -9.48
N LEU A 261 -17.96 11.67 -9.19
CA LEU A 261 -17.56 12.12 -7.86
C LEU A 261 -18.62 11.82 -6.79
N ALA A 262 -19.90 12.09 -7.10
CA ALA A 262 -21.01 11.80 -6.19
C ALA A 262 -21.13 10.30 -5.91
N LEU A 263 -21.03 9.45 -6.94
CA LEU A 263 -21.04 8.00 -6.81
C LEU A 263 -19.88 7.51 -5.95
N GLY A 264 -18.65 7.94 -6.25
CA GLY A 264 -17.46 7.54 -5.50
C GLY A 264 -17.54 7.89 -4.00
N LYS A 265 -17.99 9.11 -3.68
CA LYS A 265 -18.20 9.54 -2.28
C LYS A 265 -19.28 8.72 -1.56
N SER A 266 -20.37 8.40 -2.25
CA SER A 266 -21.45 7.60 -1.66
C SER A 266 -21.02 6.16 -1.38
N VAL A 267 -20.19 5.56 -2.26
CA VAL A 267 -19.58 4.25 -2.00
C VAL A 267 -18.63 4.33 -0.83
N ALA A 268 -17.76 5.34 -0.78
CA ALA A 268 -16.82 5.53 0.34
C ALA A 268 -17.55 5.55 1.70
N ALA A 269 -18.72 6.18 1.80
CA ALA A 269 -19.49 6.23 3.04
C ALA A 269 -19.84 4.83 3.58
N VAL A 270 -20.14 3.86 2.70
CA VAL A 270 -20.43 2.47 3.10
C VAL A 270 -19.18 1.80 3.69
N PHE A 271 -18.02 2.01 3.06
CA PHE A 271 -16.75 1.45 3.53
C PHE A 271 -16.26 2.12 4.82
N LEU A 272 -16.45 3.43 4.96
CA LEU A 272 -16.13 4.17 6.18
C LEU A 272 -17.00 3.73 7.36
N ALA A 273 -18.28 3.44 7.13
CA ALA A 273 -19.16 2.89 8.17
C ALA A 273 -18.65 1.51 8.66
N ARG A 274 -18.18 0.65 7.74
CA ARG A 274 -17.52 -0.61 8.13
C ARG A 274 -16.24 -0.36 8.93
N ALA A 275 -15.39 0.56 8.47
CA ALA A 275 -14.11 0.85 9.09
C ALA A 275 -14.25 1.41 10.51
N ALA A 276 -15.30 2.20 10.76
CA ALA A 276 -15.58 2.75 12.09
C ALA A 276 -15.91 1.68 13.13
N GLY A 277 -16.44 0.52 12.70
CA GLY A 277 -16.85 -0.59 13.58
C GLY A 277 -16.03 -1.86 13.41
N ASP A 278 -14.84 -1.83 12.81
CA ASP A 278 -14.06 -3.04 12.54
C ASP A 278 -13.13 -3.49 13.67
N GLY A 279 -13.07 -2.75 14.77
CA GLY A 279 -12.25 -3.08 15.95
C GLY A 279 -10.86 -2.42 15.96
N MET A 280 -10.46 -1.69 14.90
CA MET A 280 -9.14 -1.06 14.83
C MET A 280 -8.89 -0.04 15.95
N ARG A 281 -9.92 0.71 16.36
CA ARG A 281 -9.82 1.73 17.42
C ARG A 281 -9.30 1.18 18.76
N THR A 282 -9.56 -0.09 19.05
CA THR A 282 -9.15 -0.75 20.29
C THR A 282 -7.97 -1.71 20.12
N ALA A 283 -7.42 -1.82 18.90
CA ALA A 283 -6.39 -2.82 18.58
C ALA A 283 -5.08 -2.62 19.37
N GLY A 284 -4.79 -1.43 19.87
CA GLY A 284 -3.63 -1.13 20.73
C GLY A 284 -3.69 -1.79 22.11
N GLY A 285 -4.87 -2.11 22.61
CA GLY A 285 -5.06 -2.70 23.92
C GLY A 285 -4.71 -1.74 25.07
N SER A 286 -4.28 -2.30 26.20
CA SER A 286 -3.93 -1.55 27.41
C SER A 286 -2.78 -2.21 28.17
N PRO A 287 -2.09 -1.49 29.09
CA PRO A 287 -1.03 -2.07 29.91
C PRO A 287 -1.47 -3.31 30.71
N VAL A 288 -2.73 -3.36 31.16
CA VAL A 288 -3.30 -4.52 31.85
C VAL A 288 -3.37 -5.73 30.92
N LEU A 289 -3.84 -5.52 29.69
CA LEU A 289 -3.88 -6.57 28.67
C LEU A 289 -2.46 -7.05 28.31
N TRP A 290 -1.51 -6.14 28.10
CA TRP A 290 -0.15 -6.52 27.71
C TRP A 290 0.50 -7.40 28.77
N LYS A 291 0.30 -7.04 30.06
CA LYS A 291 0.76 -7.87 31.19
C LYS A 291 0.07 -9.25 31.20
N ALA A 292 -1.24 -9.29 30.99
CA ALA A 292 -1.99 -10.55 30.98
C ALA A 292 -1.52 -11.51 29.86
N LEU A 293 -1.16 -10.99 28.70
CA LEU A 293 -0.58 -11.78 27.61
C LEU A 293 0.76 -12.39 28.00
N ALA A 294 1.65 -11.61 28.61
CA ALA A 294 2.94 -12.09 29.11
C ALA A 294 2.77 -13.13 30.22
N ASP A 295 1.88 -12.86 31.20
CA ASP A 295 1.57 -13.78 32.30
C ASP A 295 1.01 -15.12 31.76
N SER A 296 0.17 -15.07 30.73
CA SER A 296 -0.39 -16.27 30.08
C SER A 296 0.70 -17.14 29.43
N ALA A 297 1.67 -16.54 28.76
CA ALA A 297 2.81 -17.28 28.20
C ALA A 297 3.64 -17.93 29.31
N THR A 298 3.95 -17.18 30.36
CA THR A 298 4.70 -17.66 31.52
C THR A 298 3.96 -18.79 32.24
N ALA A 299 2.63 -18.69 32.38
CA ALA A 299 1.81 -19.74 32.99
C ALA A 299 1.83 -21.07 32.19
N ARG A 300 2.08 -21.00 30.87
CA ARG A 300 2.30 -22.19 30.03
C ARG A 300 3.73 -22.75 30.12
N GLY A 301 4.60 -22.16 30.95
CA GLY A 301 6.01 -22.55 31.08
C GLY A 301 6.92 -21.98 29.97
N GLU A 302 6.42 -20.99 29.23
CA GLU A 302 7.17 -20.40 28.10
C GLU A 302 7.82 -19.07 28.51
N ILE A 303 8.93 -18.72 27.84
CA ILE A 303 9.54 -17.40 27.96
C ILE A 303 8.69 -16.42 27.15
N ALA A 304 8.08 -15.44 27.84
CA ALA A 304 7.27 -14.41 27.21
C ALA A 304 8.12 -13.45 26.36
N TRP A 305 7.59 -13.00 25.23
CA TRP A 305 8.19 -11.93 24.44
C TRP A 305 8.29 -10.62 25.25
N ILE A 306 9.37 -9.88 25.06
CA ILE A 306 9.57 -8.53 25.58
C ILE A 306 10.00 -7.56 24.48
N SER A 307 9.63 -6.28 24.60
CA SER A 307 10.17 -5.22 23.76
C SER A 307 11.68 -5.06 24.00
N ARG A 308 12.44 -4.91 22.92
CA ARG A 308 13.90 -4.64 22.96
C ARG A 308 14.22 -3.19 22.68
N ASP A 309 13.21 -2.33 22.47
CA ASP A 309 13.40 -0.89 22.34
C ASP A 309 13.80 -0.28 23.70
N ILE A 310 14.54 0.82 23.67
CA ILE A 310 14.97 1.53 24.87
C ILE A 310 14.53 2.99 24.74
N PRO A 311 13.58 3.46 25.55
CA PRO A 311 12.77 2.69 26.53
C PRO A 311 11.91 1.61 25.87
N ALA A 312 11.45 0.62 26.64
CA ALA A 312 10.61 -0.45 26.14
C ALA A 312 9.29 0.10 25.58
N ARG A 313 8.99 -0.19 24.32
CA ARG A 313 7.78 0.26 23.64
C ARG A 313 6.61 -0.70 23.89
N PRO A 314 5.37 -0.21 24.01
CA PRO A 314 4.17 -1.05 24.03
C PRO A 314 4.13 -2.03 22.86
N PRO A 315 3.61 -3.27 23.04
CA PRO A 315 3.48 -4.21 21.95
C PRO A 315 2.57 -3.66 20.84
N MET A 316 2.97 -3.88 19.58
CA MET A 316 2.29 -3.31 18.42
C MET A 316 0.95 -4.02 18.17
N LEU A 317 -0.16 -3.31 18.41
CA LEU A 317 -1.52 -3.70 18.04
C LEU A 317 -1.91 -5.13 18.48
N PRO A 318 -1.81 -5.48 19.79
CA PRO A 318 -2.01 -6.85 20.25
C PRO A 318 -3.42 -7.42 20.00
N LEU A 319 -4.41 -6.57 19.77
CA LEU A 319 -5.77 -6.99 19.44
C LEU A 319 -6.09 -6.93 17.94
N PHE A 320 -5.09 -6.70 17.06
CA PHE A 320 -5.34 -6.69 15.62
C PHE A 320 -5.89 -8.03 15.11
N GLY A 321 -5.59 -9.15 15.77
CA GLY A 321 -6.21 -10.44 15.48
C GLY A 321 -7.74 -10.51 15.69
N GLN A 322 -8.33 -9.46 16.28
CA GLN A 322 -9.78 -9.31 16.48
C GLN A 322 -10.39 -8.27 15.52
N VAL A 323 -9.57 -7.61 14.69
CA VAL A 323 -10.06 -6.69 13.66
C VAL A 323 -10.84 -7.49 12.61
N ARG A 324 -11.95 -6.91 12.16
CA ARG A 324 -12.87 -7.58 11.24
C ARG A 324 -12.21 -7.87 9.89
N ALA A 325 -11.98 -9.15 9.61
CA ALA A 325 -11.48 -9.64 8.33
C ALA A 325 -12.50 -9.42 7.18
N TRP A 326 -12.06 -9.55 5.93
CA TRP A 326 -12.91 -9.41 4.75
C TRP A 326 -13.70 -10.69 4.44
N ASN A 327 -13.00 -11.82 4.43
CA ASN A 327 -13.55 -13.09 3.95
C ASN A 327 -13.61 -14.17 5.06
N MET A 328 -13.17 -13.86 6.26
CA MET A 328 -13.15 -14.78 7.41
C MET A 328 -14.02 -14.28 8.54
N THR A 329 -14.62 -15.20 9.26
CA THR A 329 -15.28 -14.93 10.54
C THR A 329 -14.26 -15.00 11.70
N PRO A 330 -14.56 -14.47 12.90
CA PRO A 330 -13.71 -14.67 14.08
C PRO A 330 -13.47 -16.15 14.43
N ALA A 331 -14.44 -17.03 14.14
CA ALA A 331 -14.30 -18.47 14.35
C ALA A 331 -13.30 -19.08 13.35
N ASP A 332 -13.33 -18.66 12.07
CA ASP A 332 -12.38 -19.12 11.06
C ASP A 332 -10.94 -18.72 11.43
N ILE A 333 -10.75 -17.48 11.91
CA ILE A 333 -9.42 -16.99 12.33
C ILE A 333 -8.83 -17.87 13.43
N VAL A 334 -9.63 -18.24 14.41
CA VAL A 334 -9.20 -19.14 15.51
C VAL A 334 -8.97 -20.57 15.00
N ALA A 335 -9.81 -21.06 14.08
CA ALA A 335 -9.68 -22.40 13.50
C ALA A 335 -8.41 -22.54 12.64
N GLU A 336 -8.03 -21.47 11.94
CA GLU A 336 -6.82 -21.45 11.11
C GLU A 336 -5.52 -21.19 11.90
N ARG A 337 -5.60 -20.90 13.20
CA ARG A 337 -4.40 -20.69 14.03
C ARG A 337 -3.43 -21.86 13.85
N PRO A 338 -2.15 -21.61 13.52
CA PRO A 338 -1.15 -22.67 13.43
C PRO A 338 -0.95 -23.41 14.74
N PRO A 339 -0.46 -24.66 14.70
CA PRO A 339 0.00 -25.37 15.91
C PRO A 339 0.98 -24.51 16.73
N PRO A 340 1.15 -24.80 18.05
CA PRO A 340 2.10 -24.08 18.87
C PRO A 340 3.53 -24.08 18.29
N PRO A 341 4.31 -23.00 18.48
CA PRO A 341 5.74 -23.02 18.18
C PRO A 341 6.45 -24.06 19.06
N PRO A 342 7.70 -24.47 18.70
CA PRO A 342 8.53 -25.25 19.62
C PRO A 342 8.61 -24.55 20.98
N SER A 343 8.46 -25.31 22.09
CA SER A 343 8.60 -24.75 23.43
C SER A 343 9.98 -24.12 23.61
N THR A 344 10.00 -22.98 24.30
CA THR A 344 11.25 -22.23 24.57
C THR A 344 12.29 -23.05 25.34
N SER A 345 11.88 -24.11 26.04
CA SER A 345 12.78 -25.05 26.75
C SER A 345 13.21 -26.26 25.91
N SER A 346 12.57 -26.49 24.74
CA SER A 346 12.78 -27.66 23.90
C SER A 346 14.17 -27.68 23.23
N GLN A 347 14.64 -28.88 22.85
CA GLN A 347 15.86 -29.02 22.06
C GLN A 347 15.71 -28.37 20.68
N GLN A 348 14.54 -28.52 20.04
CA GLN A 348 14.25 -27.89 18.76
C GLN A 348 14.44 -26.36 18.81
N MET A 349 13.92 -25.68 19.84
CA MET A 349 14.09 -24.22 19.98
C MET A 349 15.56 -23.83 20.15
N LYS A 350 16.34 -24.64 20.87
CA LYS A 350 17.80 -24.42 21.02
C LYS A 350 18.52 -24.58 19.69
N ASP A 351 18.18 -25.61 18.92
CA ASP A 351 18.79 -25.88 17.61
C ASP A 351 18.45 -24.78 16.60
N GLU A 352 17.18 -24.31 16.57
CA GLU A 352 16.75 -23.20 15.71
C GLU A 352 17.39 -21.86 16.13
N THR A 353 17.54 -21.60 17.43
CA THR A 353 18.28 -20.42 17.93
C THR A 353 19.74 -20.45 17.47
N ALA A 354 20.38 -21.64 17.58
CA ALA A 354 21.73 -21.82 17.09
C ALA A 354 21.83 -21.72 15.56
N GLU A 355 20.81 -22.15 14.81
CA GLU A 355 20.73 -21.94 13.36
C GLU A 355 20.72 -20.45 13.02
N VAL A 356 19.85 -19.65 13.65
CA VAL A 356 19.81 -18.19 13.45
C VAL A 356 21.17 -17.56 13.72
N LYS A 357 21.80 -17.92 14.85
CA LYS A 357 23.13 -17.42 15.21
C LYS A 357 24.16 -17.71 14.13
N ARG A 358 24.33 -19.01 13.74
CA ARG A 358 25.26 -19.40 12.70
C ARG A 358 25.01 -18.69 11.38
N THR A 359 23.72 -18.49 11.02
CA THR A 359 23.34 -17.81 9.79
C THR A 359 23.81 -16.36 9.80
N VAL A 360 23.53 -15.58 10.85
CA VAL A 360 23.93 -14.16 10.90
C VAL A 360 25.44 -13.96 11.05
N GLU A 361 26.16 -14.93 11.63
CA GLU A 361 27.63 -14.90 11.77
C GLU A 361 28.36 -15.23 10.45
N HIS A 362 27.70 -15.89 9.49
CA HIS A 362 28.30 -16.36 8.24
C HIS A 362 27.54 -15.96 6.98
N LEU A 363 26.82 -14.84 7.03
CA LEU A 363 26.06 -14.34 5.86
C LEU A 363 26.97 -14.08 4.67
N THR A 364 26.53 -14.54 3.50
CA THR A 364 27.08 -14.05 2.23
C THR A 364 26.52 -12.67 1.89
N ASN A 365 27.19 -11.94 0.99
CA ASN A 365 26.70 -10.66 0.49
C ASN A 365 25.32 -10.80 -0.18
N GLU A 366 25.05 -11.90 -0.86
CA GLU A 366 23.76 -12.19 -1.48
C GLU A 366 22.67 -12.37 -0.43
N GLN A 367 22.90 -13.14 0.62
CA GLN A 367 21.97 -13.33 1.73
C GLN A 367 21.67 -12.01 2.45
N LEU A 368 22.69 -11.17 2.65
CA LEU A 368 22.52 -9.84 3.22
C LEU A 368 21.69 -8.95 2.29
N ALA A 369 21.93 -8.97 0.98
CA ALA A 369 21.13 -8.24 -0.01
C ALA A 369 19.66 -8.68 0.01
N ILE A 370 19.39 -9.99 0.10
CA ILE A 370 18.04 -10.55 0.25
C ILE A 370 17.38 -10.04 1.55
N ALA A 371 18.13 -10.06 2.68
CA ALA A 371 17.61 -9.54 3.95
C ALA A 371 17.24 -8.05 3.87
N GLN A 372 18.01 -7.24 3.15
CA GLN A 372 17.75 -5.82 2.95
C GLN A 372 16.63 -5.56 1.94
N LYS A 373 16.56 -6.32 0.85
CA LYS A 373 15.46 -6.23 -0.15
C LYS A 373 14.09 -6.40 0.51
N TRP A 374 13.96 -7.39 1.39
CA TRP A 374 12.73 -7.70 2.12
C TRP A 374 12.70 -7.08 3.53
N ASN A 375 13.51 -6.06 3.81
CA ASN A 375 13.48 -5.45 5.14
C ASN A 375 12.09 -4.89 5.46
N ASP A 376 11.52 -4.12 4.55
CA ASP A 376 10.17 -3.55 4.62
C ASP A 376 9.86 -2.94 6.00
N GLY A 377 10.89 -2.37 6.63
CA GLY A 377 10.85 -1.79 7.97
C GLY A 377 10.33 -0.35 8.00
N ALA A 378 10.68 0.37 9.07
CA ALA A 378 10.32 1.78 9.23
C ALA A 378 10.75 2.64 8.03
N GLY A 379 9.88 3.55 7.60
CA GLY A 379 10.12 4.43 6.44
C GLY A 379 9.91 3.77 5.07
N THR A 380 9.43 2.53 5.03
CA THR A 380 9.08 1.84 3.78
C THR A 380 7.58 1.64 3.66
N TYR A 381 7.12 1.24 2.48
CA TYR A 381 5.72 0.92 2.22
C TYR A 381 5.25 -0.40 2.87
N SER A 382 6.09 -1.04 3.72
CA SER A 382 5.82 -2.29 4.44
C SER A 382 5.62 -3.54 3.55
N PRO A 383 5.60 -4.78 4.08
CA PRO A 383 5.43 -5.98 3.25
C PRO A 383 4.18 -5.98 2.36
N PRO A 384 2.98 -5.55 2.81
CA PRO A 384 1.84 -5.43 1.91
C PRO A 384 2.08 -4.46 0.74
N GLY A 385 2.78 -3.35 0.95
CA GLY A 385 3.11 -2.41 -0.11
C GLY A 385 4.12 -2.96 -1.12
N HIS A 386 5.06 -3.79 -0.68
CA HIS A 386 5.99 -4.50 -1.57
C HIS A 386 5.23 -5.39 -2.56
N TRP A 387 4.26 -6.16 -2.09
CA TRP A 387 3.42 -6.97 -2.97
C TRP A 387 2.49 -6.14 -3.87
N ASN A 388 2.07 -4.96 -3.43
CA ASN A 388 1.36 -4.00 -4.31
C ASN A 388 2.28 -3.47 -5.42
N ASP A 389 3.57 -3.23 -5.13
CA ASP A 389 4.56 -2.80 -6.12
C ASP A 389 4.80 -3.86 -7.19
N VAL A 390 5.06 -5.10 -6.78
CA VAL A 390 5.16 -6.26 -7.68
C VAL A 390 3.91 -6.38 -8.55
N THR A 391 2.72 -6.25 -7.97
CA THR A 391 1.44 -6.41 -8.68
C THR A 391 1.21 -5.33 -9.75
N LEU A 392 1.69 -4.10 -9.51
CA LEU A 392 1.52 -2.98 -10.44
C LEU A 392 2.12 -3.31 -11.81
N GLU A 393 3.28 -3.95 -11.86
CA GLU A 393 3.92 -4.35 -13.11
C GLU A 393 3.07 -5.35 -13.90
N TYR A 394 2.54 -6.37 -13.24
CA TYR A 394 1.69 -7.39 -13.89
C TYR A 394 0.38 -6.79 -14.41
N VAL A 395 -0.26 -5.90 -13.64
CA VAL A 395 -1.49 -5.22 -14.07
C VAL A 395 -1.23 -4.34 -15.30
N ARG A 396 -0.14 -3.57 -15.29
CA ARG A 396 0.29 -2.72 -16.40
C ARG A 396 0.56 -3.55 -17.65
N ASP A 397 1.37 -4.60 -17.54
CA ASP A 397 1.80 -5.42 -18.67
C ASP A 397 0.64 -6.21 -19.30
N ALA A 398 -0.35 -6.59 -18.48
CA ALA A 398 -1.60 -7.19 -18.95
C ALA A 398 -2.58 -6.17 -19.56
N LYS A 399 -2.27 -4.87 -19.56
CA LYS A 399 -3.12 -3.79 -20.08
C LYS A 399 -4.56 -3.90 -19.56
N MET A 400 -4.70 -4.02 -18.24
CA MET A 400 -5.99 -4.20 -17.59
C MET A 400 -6.79 -2.90 -17.57
N SER A 401 -8.11 -2.98 -17.74
CA SER A 401 -9.03 -1.86 -17.50
C SER A 401 -8.99 -1.44 -16.03
N GLU A 402 -9.46 -0.21 -15.73
CA GLU A 402 -9.52 0.29 -14.35
C GLU A 402 -10.31 -0.63 -13.42
N VAL A 403 -11.44 -1.19 -13.88
CA VAL A 403 -12.24 -2.11 -13.06
C VAL A 403 -11.54 -3.46 -12.86
N ARG A 404 -10.80 -3.96 -13.86
CA ARG A 404 -10.01 -5.19 -13.73
C ARG A 404 -8.80 -4.99 -12.82
N ALA A 405 -8.10 -3.88 -12.96
CA ALA A 405 -7.00 -3.49 -12.08
C ALA A 405 -7.48 -3.36 -10.61
N ALA A 406 -8.62 -2.70 -10.39
CA ALA A 406 -9.22 -2.59 -9.06
C ALA A 406 -9.59 -3.96 -8.46
N ARG A 407 -10.07 -4.93 -9.27
CA ARG A 407 -10.31 -6.30 -8.83
C ARG A 407 -9.02 -6.96 -8.33
N VAL A 408 -7.95 -6.85 -9.11
CA VAL A 408 -6.65 -7.43 -8.73
C VAL A 408 -6.19 -6.91 -7.38
N PHE A 409 -6.14 -5.57 -7.22
CA PHE A 409 -5.70 -4.99 -5.96
C PHE A 409 -6.67 -5.26 -4.80
N ALA A 410 -7.98 -5.33 -5.05
CA ALA A 410 -8.95 -5.67 -4.00
C ALA A 410 -8.73 -7.10 -3.48
N LEU A 411 -8.62 -8.08 -4.36
CA LEU A 411 -8.36 -9.47 -3.97
C LEU A 411 -7.03 -9.63 -3.25
N LEU A 412 -5.95 -9.07 -3.79
CA LEU A 412 -4.63 -9.08 -3.17
C LEU A 412 -4.67 -8.51 -1.76
N ASN A 413 -5.22 -7.30 -1.62
CA ASN A 413 -5.15 -6.57 -0.36
C ASN A 413 -6.16 -7.10 0.69
N MET A 414 -7.30 -7.65 0.29
CA MET A 414 -8.19 -8.36 1.21
C MET A 414 -7.51 -9.62 1.76
N ALA A 415 -6.84 -10.41 0.92
CA ALA A 415 -6.11 -11.59 1.36
C ALA A 415 -4.97 -11.24 2.32
N MET A 416 -4.18 -10.21 2.01
CA MET A 416 -3.10 -9.76 2.90
C MET A 416 -3.62 -9.17 4.21
N HIS A 417 -4.75 -8.45 4.20
CA HIS A 417 -5.37 -7.97 5.44
C HIS A 417 -5.79 -9.15 6.32
N ASP A 418 -6.50 -10.12 5.76
CA ASP A 418 -6.96 -11.30 6.48
C ASP A 418 -5.78 -12.14 7.00
N ALA A 419 -4.71 -12.25 6.21
CA ALA A 419 -3.44 -12.85 6.63
C ALA A 419 -2.80 -12.10 7.80
N GLY A 420 -2.86 -10.77 7.80
CA GLY A 420 -2.43 -9.92 8.93
C GLY A 420 -3.24 -10.17 10.19
N VAL A 421 -4.56 -10.29 10.06
CA VAL A 421 -5.46 -10.60 11.19
C VAL A 421 -5.12 -11.97 11.80
N GLY A 422 -5.03 -13.01 10.99
CA GLY A 422 -4.67 -14.36 11.46
C GLY A 422 -3.26 -14.42 12.06
N CYS A 423 -2.28 -13.77 11.40
CA CYS A 423 -0.91 -13.70 11.91
C CYS A 423 -0.83 -13.02 13.28
N TRP A 424 -1.52 -11.90 13.48
CA TRP A 424 -1.54 -11.19 14.76
C TRP A 424 -2.30 -11.95 15.85
N GLU A 425 -3.35 -12.67 15.48
CA GLU A 425 -4.02 -13.58 16.41
C GLU A 425 -3.03 -14.62 16.95
N ALA A 426 -2.30 -15.32 16.07
CA ALA A 426 -1.30 -16.31 16.47
C ALA A 426 -0.16 -15.69 17.29
N LYS A 427 0.36 -14.52 16.88
CA LYS A 427 1.45 -13.83 17.57
C LYS A 427 1.11 -13.53 19.04
N PHE A 428 -0.06 -12.98 19.27
CA PHE A 428 -0.45 -12.55 20.62
C PHE A 428 -1.09 -13.67 21.44
N HIS A 429 -1.57 -14.74 20.78
CA HIS A 429 -1.95 -15.97 21.47
C HIS A 429 -0.73 -16.71 22.06
N TYR A 430 0.34 -16.89 21.27
CA TYR A 430 1.53 -17.63 21.71
C TYR A 430 2.52 -16.75 22.46
N PHE A 431 2.64 -15.50 22.12
CA PHE A 431 3.52 -14.51 22.74
C PHE A 431 5.01 -14.92 22.77
N ASN A 432 5.45 -15.55 21.69
CA ASN A 432 6.74 -16.22 21.58
C ASN A 432 7.92 -15.23 21.43
N PRO A 433 9.06 -15.43 22.15
CA PRO A 433 10.21 -14.53 22.13
C PRO A 433 10.95 -14.52 20.78
N ARG A 434 11.69 -13.44 20.51
CA ARG A 434 12.58 -13.34 19.34
C ARG A 434 13.90 -14.07 19.57
N PRO A 435 14.62 -14.52 18.50
CA PRO A 435 15.92 -15.22 18.63
C PRO A 435 16.92 -14.46 19.50
N SER A 436 17.09 -13.15 19.28
CA SER A 436 18.00 -12.30 20.07
C SER A 436 17.60 -12.11 21.53
N GLN A 437 16.37 -12.48 21.91
CA GLN A 437 15.94 -12.51 23.31
C GLN A 437 16.42 -13.79 24.01
N LEU A 438 16.40 -14.95 23.31
CA LEU A 438 16.89 -16.22 23.84
C LEU A 438 18.42 -16.29 23.84
N ASP A 439 19.07 -15.77 22.78
CA ASP A 439 20.51 -15.61 22.71
C ASP A 439 20.89 -14.16 22.39
N PRO A 440 21.25 -13.33 23.39
CA PRO A 440 21.63 -11.93 23.20
C PRO A 440 22.89 -11.71 22.34
N SER A 441 23.65 -12.77 22.05
CA SER A 441 24.82 -12.69 21.16
C SER A 441 24.43 -12.57 19.67
N ILE A 442 23.19 -12.91 19.30
CA ILE A 442 22.65 -12.77 17.94
C ILE A 442 22.55 -11.28 17.59
N LYS A 443 23.32 -10.85 16.60
CA LYS A 443 23.29 -9.49 16.05
C LYS A 443 22.39 -9.46 14.83
N THR A 444 21.20 -8.85 14.97
CA THR A 444 20.26 -8.74 13.85
C THR A 444 20.82 -7.86 12.74
N GLN A 445 20.56 -8.22 11.48
CA GLN A 445 21.04 -7.49 10.30
C GLN A 445 20.05 -6.40 9.83
N ILE A 446 18.85 -6.44 10.38
CA ILE A 446 17.74 -5.50 10.11
C ILE A 446 17.08 -5.14 11.44
N GLY A 447 16.22 -4.12 11.42
CA GLY A 447 15.48 -3.66 12.59
C GLY A 447 14.64 -4.77 13.22
N LEU A 448 14.69 -4.90 14.55
CA LEU A 448 13.90 -5.87 15.29
C LEU A 448 12.46 -5.35 15.47
N PRO A 449 11.44 -6.07 14.96
CA PRO A 449 10.05 -5.65 15.09
C PRO A 449 9.54 -5.71 16.54
N ASN A 450 8.73 -4.73 16.94
CA ASN A 450 8.19 -4.63 18.30
C ASN A 450 6.88 -5.43 18.48
N PHE A 451 6.94 -6.72 18.17
CA PHE A 451 5.86 -7.71 18.36
C PHE A 451 6.43 -9.14 18.41
N PRO A 452 5.67 -10.13 18.97
CA PRO A 452 6.12 -11.51 19.12
C PRO A 452 6.57 -12.17 17.81
N SER A 453 7.40 -13.22 17.93
CA SER A 453 8.05 -13.86 16.80
C SER A 453 7.08 -14.69 15.95
N TYR A 454 6.47 -15.72 16.52
CA TYR A 454 5.66 -16.71 15.83
C TYR A 454 4.23 -16.21 15.56
N THR A 455 3.74 -16.30 14.34
CA THR A 455 4.33 -16.71 13.06
C THR A 455 5.06 -15.54 12.39
N SER A 456 5.92 -15.81 11.37
CA SER A 456 6.55 -14.74 10.60
C SER A 456 5.52 -13.95 9.78
N GLY A 457 5.43 -12.63 10.03
CA GLY A 457 4.53 -11.75 9.28
C GLY A 457 4.85 -11.70 7.79
N HIS A 458 6.14 -11.56 7.42
CA HIS A 458 6.56 -11.59 6.02
C HIS A 458 6.14 -12.88 5.32
N SER A 459 6.33 -14.04 5.97
CA SER A 459 5.93 -15.33 5.40
C SER A 459 4.41 -15.42 5.22
N THR A 460 3.64 -14.93 6.18
CA THR A 460 2.17 -15.00 6.14
C THR A 460 1.60 -14.06 5.07
N PHE A 461 2.06 -12.81 5.00
CA PHE A 461 1.65 -11.87 3.95
C PHE A 461 2.06 -12.36 2.56
N SER A 462 3.31 -12.82 2.42
CA SER A 462 3.84 -13.24 1.12
C SER A 462 3.17 -14.51 0.61
N ALA A 463 2.82 -15.45 1.48
CA ALA A 463 2.07 -16.65 1.06
C ALA A 463 0.67 -16.29 0.57
N ALA A 464 -0.06 -15.43 1.30
CA ALA A 464 -1.37 -14.99 0.87
C ALA A 464 -1.31 -14.20 -0.45
N ALA A 465 -0.32 -13.31 -0.61
CA ALA A 465 -0.14 -12.54 -1.84
C ALA A 465 0.20 -13.46 -3.03
N ALA A 466 1.18 -14.35 -2.86
CA ALA A 466 1.60 -15.27 -3.92
C ALA A 466 0.46 -16.20 -4.37
N ALA A 467 -0.35 -16.72 -3.44
CA ALA A 467 -1.50 -17.55 -3.78
C ALA A 467 -2.53 -16.81 -4.64
N VAL A 468 -2.90 -15.58 -4.26
CA VAL A 468 -3.85 -14.76 -5.01
C VAL A 468 -3.27 -14.33 -6.37
N LEU A 469 -2.01 -13.92 -6.42
CA LEU A 469 -1.37 -13.50 -7.67
C LEU A 469 -1.18 -14.69 -8.64
N SER A 470 -0.87 -15.88 -8.13
CA SER A 470 -0.79 -17.09 -8.96
C SER A 470 -2.14 -17.48 -9.60
N TYR A 471 -3.25 -17.22 -8.91
CA TYR A 471 -4.59 -17.37 -9.46
C TYR A 471 -4.88 -16.31 -10.54
N LEU A 472 -4.53 -15.05 -10.29
CA LEU A 472 -4.81 -13.94 -11.21
C LEU A 472 -3.87 -13.91 -12.42
N PHE A 473 -2.64 -14.36 -12.25
CA PHE A 473 -1.57 -14.37 -13.27
C PHE A 473 -0.86 -15.72 -13.28
N PRO A 474 -1.49 -16.78 -13.82
CA PRO A 474 -0.96 -18.15 -13.76
C PRO A 474 0.46 -18.29 -14.37
N SER A 475 0.79 -17.48 -15.39
CA SER A 475 2.12 -17.49 -16.00
C SER A 475 3.24 -16.96 -15.08
N GLY A 476 2.89 -16.24 -14.02
CA GLY A 476 3.81 -15.72 -13.01
C GLY A 476 3.94 -16.60 -11.77
N ALA A 477 3.22 -17.72 -11.67
CA ALA A 477 3.08 -18.51 -10.46
C ALA A 477 4.42 -18.94 -9.83
N ASP A 478 5.37 -19.42 -10.65
CA ASP A 478 6.71 -19.82 -10.18
C ASP A 478 7.50 -18.62 -9.63
N SER A 479 7.38 -17.45 -10.25
CA SER A 479 8.01 -16.22 -9.78
C SER A 479 7.44 -15.79 -8.42
N PHE A 480 6.11 -15.82 -8.27
CA PHE A 480 5.47 -15.47 -6.99
C PHE A 480 5.83 -16.46 -5.88
N ALA A 481 5.92 -17.76 -6.19
CA ALA A 481 6.37 -18.77 -5.25
C ALA A 481 7.83 -18.52 -4.83
N GLY A 482 8.72 -18.21 -5.77
CA GLY A 482 10.10 -17.85 -5.49
C GLY A 482 10.23 -16.61 -4.60
N MET A 483 9.47 -15.55 -4.90
CA MET A 483 9.43 -14.32 -4.08
C MET A 483 8.89 -14.59 -2.67
N ARG A 484 7.85 -15.41 -2.52
CA ARG A 484 7.32 -15.85 -1.22
C ARG A 484 8.40 -16.52 -0.38
N ASP A 485 9.14 -17.46 -0.97
CA ASP A 485 10.17 -18.22 -0.27
C ASP A 485 11.38 -17.33 0.07
N GLU A 486 11.76 -16.43 -0.83
CA GLU A 486 12.82 -15.44 -0.59
C GLU A 486 12.43 -14.47 0.54
N ALA A 487 11.19 -13.96 0.54
CA ALA A 487 10.66 -13.13 1.63
C ALA A 487 10.67 -13.85 2.98
N GLY A 488 10.34 -15.14 2.99
CA GLY A 488 10.37 -15.97 4.19
C GLY A 488 11.80 -16.15 4.71
N ILE A 489 12.73 -16.65 3.89
CA ILE A 489 14.10 -16.94 4.31
C ILE A 489 14.88 -15.66 4.65
N SER A 490 14.53 -14.52 4.07
CA SER A 490 15.13 -13.22 4.40
C SER A 490 15.05 -12.90 5.89
N ARG A 491 14.06 -13.44 6.60
CA ARG A 491 13.87 -13.20 8.05
C ARG A 491 14.87 -14.00 8.89
N LEU A 492 15.26 -15.19 8.43
CA LEU A 492 16.35 -15.96 9.04
C LEU A 492 17.68 -15.22 8.83
N TYR A 493 17.95 -14.76 7.60
CA TYR A 493 19.12 -13.94 7.27
C TYR A 493 19.17 -12.63 8.07
N GLY A 494 18.00 -12.01 8.29
CA GLY A 494 17.86 -10.84 9.15
C GLY A 494 18.10 -11.10 10.63
N GLY A 495 18.12 -12.36 11.09
CA GLY A 495 18.33 -12.75 12.48
C GLY A 495 17.13 -12.51 13.40
N ILE A 496 15.92 -12.34 12.85
CA ILE A 496 14.74 -11.90 13.60
C ILE A 496 13.62 -12.94 13.73
N HIS A 497 13.76 -14.10 13.06
CA HIS A 497 12.79 -15.22 13.11
C HIS A 497 13.49 -16.56 13.11
N TYR A 498 12.86 -17.55 13.73
CA TYR A 498 13.22 -18.95 13.66
C TYR A 498 12.67 -19.59 12.37
N ARG A 499 13.21 -20.76 12.00
CA ARG A 499 12.70 -21.51 10.85
C ARG A 499 11.24 -21.94 11.04
N ALA A 500 10.87 -22.38 12.24
CA ALA A 500 9.48 -22.71 12.56
C ALA A 500 8.52 -21.54 12.34
N ASP A 501 8.93 -20.29 12.66
CA ASP A 501 8.10 -19.09 12.41
C ASP A 501 7.82 -18.90 10.92
N ILE A 502 8.86 -19.15 10.09
CA ILE A 502 8.82 -18.95 8.64
C ILE A 502 7.91 -19.99 7.99
N GLU A 503 8.12 -21.27 8.30
CA GLU A 503 7.35 -22.34 7.68
C GLU A 503 5.89 -22.34 8.14
N ALA A 504 5.65 -22.11 9.43
CA ALA A 504 4.28 -21.95 9.93
C ALA A 504 3.58 -20.71 9.32
N GLY A 505 4.32 -19.62 9.13
CA GLY A 505 3.78 -18.41 8.49
C GLY A 505 3.39 -18.64 7.04
N LYS A 506 4.21 -19.33 6.25
CA LYS A 506 3.87 -19.70 4.85
C LYS A 506 2.61 -20.55 4.80
N ALA A 507 2.58 -21.65 5.53
CA ALA A 507 1.42 -22.54 5.57
C ALA A 507 0.14 -21.82 6.07
N HIS A 508 0.27 -20.88 7.02
CA HIS A 508 -0.84 -20.09 7.53
C HIS A 508 -1.39 -19.14 6.47
N GLY A 509 -0.52 -18.39 5.77
CA GLY A 509 -0.92 -17.47 4.71
C GLY A 509 -1.58 -18.20 3.53
N ASP A 510 -1.07 -19.35 3.13
CA ASP A 510 -1.66 -20.19 2.08
C ASP A 510 -3.10 -20.61 2.44
N ARG A 511 -3.35 -21.06 3.69
CA ARG A 511 -4.70 -21.43 4.13
C ARG A 511 -5.65 -20.24 4.17
N ILE A 512 -5.21 -19.11 4.71
CA ILE A 512 -6.04 -17.89 4.77
C ILE A 512 -6.39 -17.39 3.36
N ALA A 513 -5.46 -17.46 2.42
CA ALA A 513 -5.72 -17.04 1.04
C ALA A 513 -6.90 -17.77 0.39
N THR A 514 -7.16 -19.02 0.81
CA THR A 514 -8.28 -19.82 0.24
C THR A 514 -9.64 -19.14 0.41
N TYR A 515 -9.84 -18.37 1.48
CA TYR A 515 -11.09 -17.64 1.71
C TYR A 515 -11.30 -16.53 0.67
N THR A 516 -10.25 -15.79 0.33
CA THR A 516 -10.31 -14.80 -0.75
C THR A 516 -10.40 -15.45 -2.13
N LEU A 517 -9.69 -16.55 -2.36
CA LEU A 517 -9.81 -17.32 -3.61
C LEU A 517 -11.22 -17.88 -3.81
N ASN A 518 -11.88 -18.35 -2.75
CA ASN A 518 -13.27 -18.76 -2.80
C ASN A 518 -14.22 -17.60 -3.18
N PHE A 519 -13.96 -16.39 -2.68
CA PHE A 519 -14.67 -15.20 -3.14
C PHE A 519 -14.41 -14.95 -4.63
N ALA A 520 -13.15 -14.97 -5.06
CA ALA A 520 -12.74 -14.69 -6.43
C ALA A 520 -13.32 -15.67 -7.46
N HIS A 521 -13.37 -16.97 -7.13
CA HIS A 521 -13.99 -18.00 -7.99
C HIS A 521 -15.51 -17.81 -8.19
N ASN A 522 -16.16 -17.06 -7.27
CA ASN A 522 -17.61 -16.88 -7.25
C ASN A 522 -18.01 -15.40 -7.44
N ASP A 523 -17.11 -14.54 -7.92
CA ASP A 523 -17.40 -13.12 -8.10
C ASP A 523 -17.95 -12.78 -9.49
N GLY A 524 -18.00 -13.75 -10.41
CA GLY A 524 -18.57 -13.60 -11.74
C GLY A 524 -17.67 -12.87 -12.75
N ALA A 525 -16.43 -12.57 -12.38
CA ALA A 525 -15.44 -12.05 -13.32
C ALA A 525 -14.85 -13.22 -14.14
N PRO A 526 -14.71 -13.08 -15.49
CA PRO A 526 -14.12 -14.09 -16.34
C PRO A 526 -12.62 -14.26 -16.07
#